data_bc623bf1963931cb2b676bb1579ec7d3
#
_entry.id   bc623bf1963931cb2b676bb1579ec7d3
#
_cell.length_a   1.000
_cell.length_b   1.000
_cell.length_c   1.000
_cell.angle_alpha   90.00
_cell.angle_beta   90.00
_cell.angle_gamma   90.00
#
_symmetry.space_group_name_H-M   'P 1'
#
loop_
_entity.id
_entity.type
_entity.pdbx_description
1 polymer ?
#
loop_
_entity_poly.entity_id
_entity_poly.type
_entity_poly.pdbx_seq_one_letter_code
_entity_poly.pdbx_strand_id
1 'polypeptide(L)'
;MSLYKKLYPYQQNIIENNLHRKSYGLFLDMGLGKTLLSLAFAEAHNCTKIIIITINSKALEDENVNGSFLWWAKQSNIKYNFINKTNIINDDTLAKTKSKSKLVKHVDCKTNDILLINYESLFSRSKNRDCKVQLKENIKSFIQECRLCNTALIIDESHRIKDMSSLQTMAVMKIKQQLELVSNNVYTYLLTGTPFTAGYIDLYSQLKILGCQMNKTAFLDKFCIRGHYPSLAAYQQPIVDYKNINQLFELVHNFAITIKSDAVVDLPEQLFVHHVLPQTKDIVLFIAEKLKADFINKEFKYRHIDKLVTAGELNGKVNNPFYRNIAYPDDKWIADTSSTFFMRTRQLSIGFQGNENEARWFNKTRLNEVKRLLEQNEDNYVLFYNFTPEFIELYEICEELNYKIDVFNGNIKSLYYYDEYSKLSEGQKLVNKKRIILSNFVSGSTGNNWQLYNKCIIFSLPTFNTYDQALKRIHRLGQKNSCIYHIFRQDNYIDNKMWEALQKGLDYNSKLFENDLNEFQKTYE
;
A
#
# COMPACT_ATOMS: atom_id res chain seq x y z
N MET A 1 24.94 18.66 14.19
CA MET A 1 23.76 18.09 13.45
C MET A 1 22.55 18.10 14.35
N SER A 2 21.52 18.87 14.05
CA SER A 2 20.33 19.00 14.89
C SER A 2 19.42 17.75 14.81
N LEU A 3 19.28 17.17 13.62
CA LEU A 3 18.47 15.97 13.43
C LEU A 3 19.12 14.74 14.07
N TYR A 4 20.46 14.65 14.03
CA TYR A 4 21.19 13.55 14.67
C TYR A 4 20.89 13.43 16.18
N LYS A 5 20.77 14.55 16.90
CA LYS A 5 20.45 14.55 18.33
C LYS A 5 19.04 14.08 18.66
N LYS A 6 18.14 14.02 17.68
CA LYS A 6 16.76 13.57 17.81
C LYS A 6 16.57 12.10 17.49
N LEU A 7 17.62 11.44 17.00
CA LEU A 7 17.63 10.02 16.66
C LEU A 7 17.70 9.15 17.92
N TYR A 8 17.02 8.05 17.87
CA TYR A 8 17.21 6.97 18.85
C TYR A 8 18.60 6.35 18.72
N PRO A 9 19.14 5.71 19.79
CA PRO A 9 20.49 5.13 19.77
C PRO A 9 20.72 4.18 18.59
N TYR A 10 19.77 3.33 18.25
CA TYR A 10 19.90 2.41 17.12
C TYR A 10 19.97 3.15 15.77
N GLN A 11 19.28 4.28 15.64
CA GLN A 11 19.33 5.11 14.42
C GLN A 11 20.67 5.85 14.32
N GLN A 12 21.21 6.33 15.43
CA GLN A 12 22.55 6.94 15.47
C GLN A 12 23.59 5.93 15.00
N ASN A 13 23.54 4.70 15.53
CA ASN A 13 24.41 3.61 15.11
C ASN A 13 24.29 3.29 13.60
N ILE A 14 23.06 3.35 13.03
CA ILE A 14 22.88 3.18 11.58
C ILE A 14 23.64 4.26 10.80
N ILE A 15 23.55 5.53 11.20
CA ILE A 15 24.27 6.62 10.52
C ILE A 15 25.78 6.42 10.66
N GLU A 16 26.29 6.21 11.85
CA GLU A 16 27.72 6.07 12.13
C GLU A 16 28.37 4.97 11.29
N ASN A 17 27.71 3.83 11.17
CA ASN A 17 28.23 2.69 10.42
C ASN A 17 28.06 2.81 8.90
N ASN A 18 27.16 3.65 8.40
CA ASN A 18 26.81 3.68 6.98
C ASN A 18 26.95 5.04 6.29
N LEU A 19 27.49 6.04 6.99
CA LEU A 19 27.67 7.39 6.43
C LEU A 19 28.58 7.41 5.18
N HIS A 20 29.54 6.48 5.10
CA HIS A 20 30.43 6.35 3.95
C HIS A 20 29.73 5.91 2.65
N ARG A 21 28.49 5.44 2.72
CA ARG A 21 27.74 4.88 1.59
C ARG A 21 26.99 5.97 0.82
N LYS A 22 27.16 6.00 -0.51
CA LYS A 22 26.40 6.92 -1.38
C LYS A 22 24.96 6.46 -1.66
N SER A 23 24.68 5.17 -1.55
CA SER A 23 23.34 4.61 -1.75
C SER A 23 23.06 3.57 -0.68
N TYR A 24 21.91 3.67 0.01
CA TYR A 24 21.57 2.76 1.08
C TYR A 24 20.08 2.57 1.26
N GLY A 25 19.64 1.33 1.45
CA GLY A 25 18.26 0.99 1.76
C GLY A 25 17.99 1.03 3.26
N LEU A 26 16.96 1.76 3.66
CA LEU A 26 16.47 1.82 5.05
C LEU A 26 15.16 1.00 5.11
N PHE A 27 15.30 -0.33 5.11
CA PHE A 27 14.20 -1.28 5.16
C PHE A 27 13.78 -1.51 6.61
N LEU A 28 13.23 -0.47 7.21
CA LEU A 28 12.82 -0.44 8.60
C LEU A 28 11.31 -0.57 8.69
N ASP A 29 10.83 -1.30 9.68
CA ASP A 29 9.40 -1.41 9.94
C ASP A 29 8.72 -0.04 10.10
N MET A 30 7.40 -0.02 10.03
CA MET A 30 6.63 1.19 10.23
C MET A 30 6.80 1.72 11.66
N GLY A 31 6.89 3.05 11.79
CA GLY A 31 7.10 3.66 13.10
C GLY A 31 8.56 3.77 13.54
N LEU A 32 9.51 3.11 12.88
CA LEU A 32 10.93 3.16 13.21
C LEU A 32 11.66 4.44 12.70
N GLY A 33 10.93 5.49 12.35
CA GLY A 33 11.47 6.82 12.06
C GLY A 33 12.29 6.94 10.78
N LYS A 34 11.97 6.17 9.74
CA LYS A 34 12.62 6.24 8.41
C LYS A 34 12.75 7.66 7.86
N THR A 35 11.68 8.45 8.00
CA THR A 35 11.60 9.85 7.54
C THR A 35 12.70 10.71 8.18
N LEU A 36 12.76 10.69 9.52
CA LEU A 36 13.78 11.43 10.26
C LEU A 36 15.19 10.93 9.92
N LEU A 37 15.38 9.61 9.90
CA LEU A 37 16.68 9.00 9.65
C LEU A 37 17.24 9.36 8.26
N SER A 38 16.40 9.34 7.22
CA SER A 38 16.82 9.72 5.85
C SER A 38 17.23 11.19 5.74
N LEU A 39 16.49 12.08 6.40
CA LEU A 39 16.86 13.50 6.46
C LEU A 39 18.12 13.75 7.31
N ALA A 40 18.32 12.99 8.37
CA ALA A 40 19.54 13.07 9.17
C ALA A 40 20.77 12.60 8.38
N PHE A 41 20.66 11.59 7.53
CA PHE A 41 21.69 11.24 6.56
C PHE A 41 21.97 12.38 5.57
N ALA A 42 20.91 12.99 5.01
CA ALA A 42 21.06 14.12 4.10
C ALA A 42 21.75 15.33 4.78
N GLU A 43 21.36 15.63 6.03
CA GLU A 43 22.03 16.67 6.85
C GLU A 43 23.51 16.34 7.12
N ALA A 44 23.81 15.09 7.45
CA ALA A 44 25.17 14.63 7.72
C ALA A 44 26.10 14.75 6.50
N HIS A 45 25.56 14.57 5.30
CA HIS A 45 26.27 14.76 4.02
C HIS A 45 26.27 16.21 3.52
N ASN A 46 25.72 17.15 4.30
CA ASN A 46 25.56 18.55 3.89
C ASN A 46 24.85 18.66 2.52
N CYS A 47 23.79 17.88 2.31
CA CYS A 47 23.00 17.97 1.10
C CYS A 47 22.21 19.27 1.09
N THR A 48 22.48 20.13 0.11
CA THR A 48 21.78 21.41 -0.06
C THR A 48 20.55 21.26 -0.94
N LYS A 49 20.48 20.22 -1.77
CA LYS A 49 19.34 19.89 -2.60
C LYS A 49 18.81 18.50 -2.25
N ILE A 50 17.50 18.37 -2.06
CA ILE A 50 16.85 17.10 -1.73
C ILE A 50 15.65 16.89 -2.64
N ILE A 51 15.58 15.74 -3.29
CA ILE A 51 14.38 15.26 -4.00
C ILE A 51 13.78 14.15 -3.17
N ILE A 52 12.54 14.31 -2.76
CA ILE A 52 11.76 13.31 -2.01
C ILE A 52 10.63 12.83 -2.91
N ILE A 53 10.68 11.55 -3.28
CA ILE A 53 9.63 10.88 -4.04
C ILE A 53 8.82 10.02 -3.06
N THR A 54 7.52 10.26 -2.97
CA THR A 54 6.65 9.57 -2.02
C THR A 54 5.25 9.33 -2.59
N ILE A 55 4.34 8.80 -1.80
CA ILE A 55 2.94 8.61 -2.18
C ILE A 55 2.17 9.93 -2.15
N ASN A 56 1.05 9.99 -2.88
CA ASN A 56 0.28 11.22 -3.03
C ASN A 56 -0.19 11.83 -1.70
N SER A 57 -0.61 11.00 -0.74
CA SER A 57 -1.04 11.47 0.59
C SER A 57 0.08 12.22 1.33
N LYS A 58 1.28 11.64 1.37
CA LYS A 58 2.44 12.25 2.03
C LYS A 58 3.03 13.44 1.25
N ALA A 59 2.91 13.44 -0.08
CA ALA A 59 3.37 14.57 -0.91
C ALA A 59 2.51 15.82 -0.75
N LEU A 60 1.33 15.72 -0.16
CA LEU A 60 0.44 16.84 0.15
C LEU A 60 0.58 17.31 1.61
N GLU A 61 1.33 16.59 2.44
CA GLU A 61 1.59 17.02 3.82
C GLU A 61 2.46 18.27 3.83
N ASP A 62 2.05 19.24 4.63
CA ASP A 62 2.81 20.46 4.85
C ASP A 62 3.75 20.37 6.07
N GLU A 63 4.43 21.45 6.35
CA GLU A 63 5.37 21.57 7.46
C GLU A 63 4.72 21.58 8.86
N ASN A 64 3.38 21.63 8.95
CA ASN A 64 2.63 21.61 10.20
C ASN A 64 2.20 20.20 10.59
N VAL A 65 2.27 19.25 9.65
CA VAL A 65 1.97 17.84 9.92
C VAL A 65 3.13 17.19 10.68
N ASN A 66 2.91 16.93 11.96
CA ASN A 66 3.92 16.36 12.84
C ASN A 66 4.48 15.02 12.31
N GLY A 67 5.78 14.94 12.19
CA GLY A 67 6.47 13.75 11.68
C GLY A 67 6.54 13.65 10.16
N SER A 68 5.98 14.60 9.40
CA SER A 68 6.14 14.69 7.95
C SER A 68 7.60 15.00 7.56
N PHE A 69 7.94 14.81 6.27
CA PHE A 69 9.25 15.19 5.75
C PHE A 69 9.54 16.68 5.96
N LEU A 70 8.57 17.55 5.67
CA LEU A 70 8.74 18.99 5.79
C LEU A 70 8.80 19.44 7.25
N TRP A 71 8.03 18.82 8.14
CA TRP A 71 8.10 19.09 9.58
C TRP A 71 9.48 18.76 10.17
N TRP A 72 10.07 17.62 9.78
CA TRP A 72 11.43 17.27 10.21
C TRP A 72 12.48 18.18 9.56
N ALA A 73 12.32 18.52 8.28
CA ALA A 73 13.27 19.38 7.56
C ALA A 73 13.38 20.78 8.19
N LYS A 74 12.28 21.33 8.70
CA LYS A 74 12.28 22.58 9.48
C LYS A 74 13.18 22.53 10.71
N GLN A 75 13.37 21.35 11.27
CA GLN A 75 14.16 21.15 12.50
C GLN A 75 15.64 20.84 12.20
N SER A 76 16.02 20.78 10.94
CA SER A 76 17.41 20.64 10.50
C SER A 76 18.22 21.90 10.76
N ASN A 77 19.54 21.74 10.91
CA ASN A 77 20.49 22.87 10.91
C ASN A 77 20.56 23.56 9.55
N ILE A 78 20.24 22.86 8.47
CA ILE A 78 20.19 23.41 7.13
C ILE A 78 18.78 23.98 6.92
N LYS A 79 18.67 25.27 6.67
CA LYS A 79 17.38 25.91 6.36
C LYS A 79 17.03 25.65 4.91
N TYR A 80 15.97 24.87 4.68
CA TYR A 80 15.49 24.54 3.35
C TYR A 80 14.30 25.38 2.94
N ASN A 81 14.23 25.73 1.66
CA ASN A 81 13.02 26.18 1.01
C ASN A 81 12.22 24.95 0.53
N PHE A 82 10.92 25.00 0.63
CA PHE A 82 10.06 23.88 0.25
C PHE A 82 9.38 24.15 -1.09
N ILE A 83 9.60 23.24 -2.02
CA ILE A 83 8.96 23.24 -3.34
C ILE A 83 8.00 22.05 -3.35
N ASN A 84 6.71 22.31 -3.33
CA ASN A 84 5.68 21.30 -3.36
C ASN A 84 4.79 21.42 -4.60
N LYS A 85 3.91 20.43 -4.82
CA LYS A 85 3.02 20.37 -5.99
C LYS A 85 2.10 21.59 -6.12
N THR A 86 1.68 22.20 -5.03
CA THR A 86 0.80 23.38 -5.00
C THR A 86 1.51 24.63 -5.51
N ASN A 87 2.78 24.81 -5.18
CA ASN A 87 3.56 25.94 -5.67
C ASN A 87 3.85 25.83 -7.18
N ILE A 88 3.96 24.59 -7.70
CA ILE A 88 4.20 24.33 -9.12
C ILE A 88 2.94 24.57 -9.97
N ILE A 89 1.74 24.28 -9.43
CA ILE A 89 0.47 24.49 -10.15
C ILE A 89 0.21 25.99 -10.37
N ASN A 90 0.62 26.85 -9.46
CA ASN A 90 0.47 28.29 -9.60
C ASN A 90 1.36 28.86 -10.72
N ASP A 91 2.52 28.26 -10.98
CA ASP A 91 3.38 28.65 -12.11
C ASP A 91 2.86 28.15 -13.47
N ASP A 92 2.25 26.96 -13.54
CA ASP A 92 1.64 26.44 -14.77
C ASP A 92 0.40 27.22 -15.22
N THR A 93 -0.33 27.87 -14.31
CA THR A 93 -1.45 28.78 -14.63
C THR A 93 -0.98 30.11 -15.18
N LEU A 94 0.20 30.58 -14.79
CA LEU A 94 0.84 31.77 -15.34
C LEU A 94 1.47 31.55 -16.73
N ALA A 95 1.86 30.33 -17.05
CA ALA A 95 2.44 29.96 -18.36
C ALA A 95 1.44 29.90 -19.51
N LYS A 96 0.12 29.97 -19.25
CA LYS A 96 -0.92 30.03 -20.29
C LYS A 96 -1.21 31.41 -20.82
N THR A 97 -0.65 32.47 -20.25
CA THR A 97 -0.72 33.82 -20.77
C THR A 97 0.63 34.24 -21.39
N LYS A 98 0.71 34.06 -22.70
CA LYS A 98 1.61 34.72 -23.66
C LYS A 98 2.89 35.38 -23.10
N SER A 99 4.03 34.69 -23.13
CA SER A 99 5.24 35.15 -23.81
C SER A 99 6.37 34.10 -23.70
N LYS A 100 6.88 33.72 -24.87
CA LYS A 100 8.00 32.79 -25.08
C LYS A 100 9.37 33.41 -24.78
N SER A 101 9.49 34.26 -23.79
CA SER A 101 10.80 34.79 -23.44
C SER A 101 10.79 35.35 -22.03
N LYS A 102 11.63 34.82 -21.16
CA LYS A 102 11.90 35.19 -19.78
C LYS A 102 11.12 34.42 -18.72
N LEU A 103 11.59 33.25 -18.40
CA LEU A 103 11.52 32.69 -17.04
C LEU A 103 12.54 31.54 -16.91
N VAL A 104 13.79 31.81 -17.27
CA VAL A 104 14.92 31.23 -16.59
C VAL A 104 15.36 32.29 -15.59
N LYS A 105 14.67 32.41 -14.46
CA LYS A 105 15.32 32.98 -13.29
C LYS A 105 16.47 32.04 -13.00
N HIS A 106 17.70 32.54 -13.08
CA HIS A 106 18.87 31.91 -12.52
C HIS A 106 18.54 31.55 -11.08
N VAL A 107 18.21 30.28 -10.84
CA VAL A 107 18.12 29.77 -9.49
C VAL A 107 19.56 29.68 -9.02
N ASP A 108 19.87 30.50 -8.05
CA ASP A 108 21.18 30.63 -7.49
C ASP A 108 21.52 29.28 -6.82
N CYS A 109 22.65 28.65 -7.16
CA CYS A 109 23.16 27.44 -6.50
C CYS A 109 23.36 27.60 -4.97
N LYS A 110 23.06 28.77 -4.45
CA LYS A 110 23.19 29.17 -3.03
C LYS A 110 21.97 28.84 -2.17
N THR A 111 20.86 28.42 -2.74
CA THR A 111 19.67 28.08 -1.96
C THR A 111 19.63 26.60 -1.60
N ASN A 112 19.17 26.31 -0.40
CA ASN A 112 18.92 24.94 0.05
C ASN A 112 17.46 24.63 -0.22
N ASP A 113 17.18 23.62 -1.04
CA ASP A 113 15.81 23.36 -1.48
C ASP A 113 15.42 21.88 -1.37
N ILE A 114 14.16 21.64 -0.99
CA ILE A 114 13.54 20.33 -1.00
C ILE A 114 12.41 20.32 -2.01
N LEU A 115 12.49 19.42 -2.99
CA LEU A 115 11.40 19.07 -3.89
C LEU A 115 10.68 17.82 -3.35
N LEU A 116 9.44 18.00 -2.88
CA LEU A 116 8.58 16.91 -2.44
C LEU A 116 7.54 16.62 -3.54
N ILE A 117 7.56 15.40 -4.09
CA ILE A 117 6.75 15.03 -5.25
C ILE A 117 6.23 13.59 -5.15
N ASN A 118 5.07 13.32 -5.74
CA ASN A 118 4.54 11.97 -5.81
C ASN A 118 4.97 11.23 -7.08
N TYR A 119 4.92 9.89 -7.03
CA TYR A 119 5.32 9.01 -8.15
C TYR A 119 4.59 9.31 -9.46
N GLU A 120 3.30 9.62 -9.38
CA GLU A 120 2.44 9.88 -10.55
C GLU A 120 2.77 11.22 -11.24
N SER A 121 3.43 12.12 -10.51
CA SER A 121 3.82 13.45 -11.01
C SER A 121 5.24 13.50 -11.58
N LEU A 122 6.01 12.41 -11.58
CA LEU A 122 7.39 12.40 -12.05
C LEU A 122 7.50 12.55 -13.57
N PHE A 123 6.54 12.02 -14.33
CA PHE A 123 6.70 11.86 -15.77
C PHE A 123 5.38 11.99 -16.52
N SER A 124 5.49 12.18 -17.83
CA SER A 124 4.44 11.93 -18.81
C SER A 124 4.82 10.75 -19.70
N ARG A 125 3.81 10.04 -20.25
CA ARG A 125 4.04 9.00 -21.24
C ARG A 125 4.58 9.65 -22.51
N SER A 126 5.71 9.20 -22.98
CA SER A 126 6.25 9.65 -24.26
C SER A 126 5.55 8.95 -25.43
N LYS A 127 5.30 9.69 -26.51
CA LYS A 127 4.83 9.13 -27.79
C LYS A 127 5.98 8.46 -28.57
N ASN A 128 7.24 8.70 -28.19
CA ASN A 128 8.39 8.14 -28.85
C ASN A 128 8.63 6.70 -28.37
N ARG A 129 8.74 5.74 -29.29
CA ARG A 129 8.97 4.31 -28.99
C ARG A 129 10.30 4.06 -28.28
N ASP A 130 11.31 4.87 -28.53
CA ASP A 130 12.65 4.71 -27.93
C ASP A 130 12.76 5.28 -26.52
N CYS A 131 11.83 6.14 -26.10
CA CYS A 131 11.84 6.76 -24.78
C CYS A 131 10.45 6.67 -24.14
N LYS A 132 10.18 5.58 -23.41
CA LYS A 132 8.88 5.34 -22.77
C LYS A 132 8.49 6.40 -21.73
N VAL A 133 9.47 7.06 -21.10
CA VAL A 133 9.29 8.00 -19.99
C VAL A 133 9.93 9.33 -20.30
N GLN A 134 9.15 10.40 -20.23
CA GLN A 134 9.62 11.77 -20.30
C GLN A 134 9.41 12.44 -18.93
N LEU A 135 10.50 12.87 -18.27
CA LEU A 135 10.41 13.61 -17.02
C LEU A 135 9.71 14.96 -17.25
N LYS A 136 8.89 15.39 -16.30
CA LYS A 136 8.24 16.69 -16.36
C LYS A 136 9.25 17.83 -16.24
N GLU A 137 8.95 18.97 -16.84
CA GLU A 137 9.87 20.13 -16.93
C GLU A 137 10.32 20.64 -15.55
N ASN A 138 9.42 20.70 -14.59
CA ASN A 138 9.76 21.11 -13.22
C ASN A 138 10.83 20.22 -12.57
N ILE A 139 10.81 18.90 -12.85
CA ILE A 139 11.82 17.96 -12.35
C ILE A 139 13.14 18.18 -13.07
N LYS A 140 13.10 18.37 -14.39
CA LYS A 140 14.31 18.67 -15.16
C LYS A 140 14.96 19.97 -14.72
N SER A 141 14.14 21.01 -14.49
CA SER A 141 14.61 22.29 -13.96
C SER A 141 15.29 22.12 -12.61
N PHE A 142 14.64 21.42 -11.68
CA PHE A 142 15.23 21.18 -10.36
C PHE A 142 16.52 20.35 -10.42
N ILE A 143 16.61 19.37 -11.33
CA ILE A 143 17.86 18.61 -11.55
C ILE A 143 18.98 19.54 -12.01
N GLN A 144 18.71 20.51 -12.87
CA GLN A 144 19.72 21.51 -13.28
C GLN A 144 20.18 22.40 -12.10
N GLU A 145 19.28 22.69 -11.17
CA GLU A 145 19.59 23.42 -9.94
C GLU A 145 20.48 22.62 -8.98
N CYS A 146 20.49 21.28 -9.10
CA CYS A 146 21.37 20.40 -8.34
C CYS A 146 22.84 20.43 -8.83
N ARG A 147 23.14 21.21 -9.85
CA ARG A 147 24.48 21.28 -10.43
C ARG A 147 25.52 21.72 -9.38
N LEU A 148 26.58 20.92 -9.27
CA LEU A 148 27.69 21.14 -8.32
C LEU A 148 27.26 21.13 -6.84
N CYS A 149 26.08 20.61 -6.51
CA CYS A 149 25.61 20.46 -5.14
C CYS A 149 25.80 19.03 -4.63
N ASN A 150 25.85 18.86 -3.31
CA ASN A 150 25.55 17.58 -2.69
C ASN A 150 24.03 17.41 -2.66
N THR A 151 23.55 16.37 -3.30
CA THR A 151 22.12 16.13 -3.52
C THR A 151 21.69 14.82 -2.88
N ALA A 152 20.58 14.83 -2.14
CA ALA A 152 19.94 13.62 -1.65
C ALA A 152 18.72 13.26 -2.53
N LEU A 153 18.61 11.99 -2.92
CA LEU A 153 17.44 11.39 -3.57
C LEU A 153 16.81 10.40 -2.59
N ILE A 154 15.70 10.78 -1.99
CA ILE A 154 14.97 9.98 -1.01
C ILE A 154 13.73 9.40 -1.70
N ILE A 155 13.60 8.08 -1.68
CA ILE A 155 12.51 7.35 -2.34
C ILE A 155 11.74 6.62 -1.25
N ASP A 156 10.62 7.21 -0.83
CA ASP A 156 9.75 6.65 0.21
C ASP A 156 8.77 5.64 -0.38
N GLU A 157 8.42 4.62 0.39
CA GLU A 157 7.62 3.47 -0.04
C GLU A 157 8.22 2.82 -1.31
N SER A 158 9.53 2.54 -1.26
CA SER A 158 10.32 2.06 -2.41
C SER A 158 9.85 0.71 -2.97
N HIS A 159 8.99 -0.03 -2.27
CA HIS A 159 8.30 -1.20 -2.83
C HIS A 159 7.45 -0.88 -4.08
N ARG A 160 7.13 0.40 -4.33
CA ARG A 160 6.44 0.84 -5.57
C ARG A 160 7.32 0.77 -6.82
N ILE A 161 8.63 0.77 -6.64
CA ILE A 161 9.60 0.65 -7.75
C ILE A 161 10.20 -0.76 -7.86
N LYS A 162 9.41 -1.76 -7.53
CA LYS A 162 9.79 -3.19 -7.53
C LYS A 162 9.97 -3.83 -8.90
N ASP A 163 9.44 -3.21 -9.96
CA ASP A 163 9.54 -3.71 -11.34
C ASP A 163 10.31 -2.74 -12.22
N MET A 164 11.44 -3.20 -12.78
CA MET A 164 12.30 -2.44 -13.70
C MET A 164 11.58 -1.97 -14.96
N SER A 165 10.53 -2.67 -15.38
CA SER A 165 9.73 -2.34 -16.57
C SER A 165 8.65 -1.29 -16.30
N SER A 166 8.37 -0.98 -15.04
CA SER A 166 7.36 0.01 -14.68
C SER A 166 7.83 1.44 -15.02
N LEU A 167 6.89 2.27 -15.47
CA LEU A 167 7.20 3.67 -15.82
C LEU A 167 7.72 4.47 -14.62
N GLN A 168 7.24 4.16 -13.41
CA GLN A 168 7.69 4.78 -12.18
C GLN A 168 9.16 4.45 -11.89
N THR A 169 9.55 3.18 -11.99
CA THR A 169 10.93 2.74 -11.80
C THR A 169 11.86 3.38 -12.84
N MET A 170 11.44 3.40 -14.12
CA MET A 170 12.20 4.05 -15.18
C MET A 170 12.39 5.54 -14.93
N ALA A 171 11.35 6.23 -14.44
CA ALA A 171 11.44 7.65 -14.10
C ALA A 171 12.44 7.90 -12.97
N VAL A 172 12.37 7.12 -11.89
CA VAL A 172 13.30 7.22 -10.75
C VAL A 172 14.73 6.97 -11.19
N MET A 173 14.99 5.92 -12.00
CA MET A 173 16.33 5.65 -12.52
C MET A 173 16.84 6.80 -13.40
N LYS A 174 15.98 7.38 -14.24
CA LYS A 174 16.34 8.51 -15.09
C LYS A 174 16.68 9.75 -14.27
N ILE A 175 15.93 10.02 -13.19
CA ILE A 175 16.23 11.11 -12.25
C ILE A 175 17.62 10.87 -11.63
N LYS A 176 17.87 9.67 -11.07
CA LYS A 176 19.16 9.32 -10.47
C LYS A 176 20.32 9.50 -11.44
N GLN A 177 20.20 8.97 -12.66
CA GLN A 177 21.23 9.10 -13.69
C GLN A 177 21.53 10.58 -14.04
N GLN A 178 20.48 11.41 -14.19
CA GLN A 178 20.65 12.82 -14.50
C GLN A 178 21.28 13.58 -13.34
N LEU A 179 20.93 13.27 -12.09
CA LEU A 179 21.56 13.85 -10.91
C LEU A 179 23.06 13.47 -10.84
N GLU A 180 23.41 12.22 -11.10
CA GLU A 180 24.80 11.74 -11.11
C GLU A 180 25.66 12.46 -12.16
N LEU A 181 25.05 12.99 -13.22
CA LEU A 181 25.76 13.77 -14.26
C LEU A 181 26.00 15.23 -13.86
N VAL A 182 25.16 15.83 -13.01
CA VAL A 182 25.21 17.26 -12.74
C VAL A 182 25.68 17.61 -11.31
N SER A 183 25.39 16.76 -10.33
CA SER A 183 25.68 16.99 -8.93
C SER A 183 27.12 16.58 -8.57
N ASN A 184 27.70 17.20 -7.53
CA ASN A 184 29.00 16.77 -6.99
C ASN A 184 28.92 15.37 -6.39
N ASN A 185 27.92 15.15 -5.55
CA ASN A 185 27.62 13.85 -4.97
C ASN A 185 26.10 13.64 -4.95
N VAL A 186 25.68 12.40 -5.24
CA VAL A 186 24.30 11.97 -5.13
C VAL A 186 24.21 10.88 -4.07
N TYR A 187 23.41 11.16 -3.04
CA TYR A 187 23.13 10.21 -1.97
C TYR A 187 21.72 9.68 -2.14
N THR A 188 21.55 8.37 -2.32
CA THR A 188 20.25 7.73 -2.63
C THR A 188 19.79 6.87 -1.46
N TYR A 189 18.59 7.16 -0.94
CA TYR A 189 17.99 6.41 0.17
C TYR A 189 16.66 5.81 -0.25
N LEU A 190 16.52 4.49 -0.12
CA LEU A 190 15.26 3.78 -0.33
C LEU A 190 14.61 3.49 1.03
N LEU A 191 13.38 3.95 1.22
CA LEU A 191 12.64 3.78 2.48
C LEU A 191 11.46 2.85 2.25
N THR A 192 11.37 1.77 3.00
CA THR A 192 10.19 0.90 3.03
C THR A 192 10.17 0.04 4.28
N GLY A 193 8.99 -0.35 4.76
CA GLY A 193 8.83 -1.40 5.77
C GLY A 193 8.68 -2.78 5.15
N THR A 194 8.31 -2.85 3.87
CA THR A 194 8.00 -4.08 3.14
C THR A 194 8.73 -4.06 1.80
N PRO A 195 10.04 -4.41 1.75
CA PRO A 195 10.85 -4.29 0.53
C PRO A 195 10.42 -5.23 -0.59
N PHE A 196 9.68 -6.27 -0.28
CA PHE A 196 9.06 -7.19 -1.23
C PHE A 196 7.62 -7.47 -0.83
N THR A 197 6.73 -7.62 -1.80
CA THR A 197 5.28 -7.78 -1.58
C THR A 197 4.70 -9.00 -2.30
N ALA A 198 5.18 -9.27 -3.51
CA ALA A 198 4.74 -10.42 -4.31
C ALA A 198 5.80 -11.54 -4.39
N GLY A 199 6.99 -11.29 -3.86
CA GLY A 199 8.07 -12.25 -3.83
C GLY A 199 9.45 -11.56 -3.85
N TYR A 200 10.50 -12.33 -3.62
CA TYR A 200 11.86 -11.79 -3.52
C TYR A 200 12.40 -11.16 -4.81
N ILE A 201 11.77 -11.40 -5.97
CA ILE A 201 12.10 -10.71 -7.22
C ILE A 201 11.89 -9.18 -7.11
N ASP A 202 11.00 -8.73 -6.25
CA ASP A 202 10.74 -7.31 -5.99
C ASP A 202 11.99 -6.56 -5.46
N LEU A 203 12.95 -7.28 -4.88
CA LEU A 203 14.21 -6.72 -4.40
C LEU A 203 15.15 -6.33 -5.55
N TYR A 204 15.05 -6.97 -6.72
CA TYR A 204 16.00 -6.77 -7.80
C TYR A 204 16.11 -5.31 -8.24
N SER A 205 14.99 -4.66 -8.50
CA SER A 205 15.01 -3.26 -8.96
C SER A 205 15.52 -2.30 -7.89
N GLN A 206 15.17 -2.53 -6.63
CA GLN A 206 15.63 -1.73 -5.50
C GLN A 206 17.15 -1.88 -5.32
N LEU A 207 17.66 -3.10 -5.32
CA LEU A 207 19.10 -3.38 -5.28
C LEU A 207 19.85 -2.73 -6.45
N LYS A 208 19.24 -2.75 -7.65
CA LYS A 208 19.80 -2.11 -8.85
C LYS A 208 19.95 -0.60 -8.69
N ILE A 209 18.94 0.06 -8.14
CA ILE A 209 18.96 1.49 -7.83
C ILE A 209 20.01 1.81 -6.76
N LEU A 210 20.22 0.92 -5.79
CA LEU A 210 21.25 1.06 -4.76
C LEU A 210 22.66 0.76 -5.27
N GLY A 211 22.82 0.35 -6.52
CA GLY A 211 24.12 0.17 -7.16
C GLY A 211 24.59 -1.29 -7.30
N CYS A 212 23.72 -2.27 -7.05
CA CYS A 212 24.03 -3.68 -7.32
C CYS A 212 24.32 -3.90 -8.82
N GLN A 213 25.46 -4.49 -9.13
CA GLN A 213 25.90 -4.69 -10.52
C GLN A 213 25.29 -5.95 -11.16
N MET A 214 24.70 -6.85 -10.37
CA MET A 214 24.09 -8.07 -10.90
C MET A 214 23.02 -7.75 -11.94
N ASN A 215 23.07 -8.42 -13.10
CA ASN A 215 22.03 -8.29 -14.11
C ASN A 215 20.81 -9.17 -13.76
N LYS A 216 19.67 -8.92 -14.43
CA LYS A 216 18.40 -9.58 -14.13
C LYS A 216 18.47 -11.10 -14.35
N THR A 217 19.12 -11.53 -15.41
CA THR A 217 19.25 -12.97 -15.72
C THR A 217 20.03 -13.68 -14.62
N ALA A 218 21.19 -13.15 -14.23
CA ALA A 218 21.99 -13.73 -13.16
C ALA A 218 21.24 -13.76 -11.81
N PHE A 219 20.42 -12.71 -11.51
CA PHE A 219 19.58 -12.69 -10.31
C PHE A 219 18.52 -13.80 -10.36
N LEU A 220 17.82 -13.93 -11.50
CA LEU A 220 16.80 -14.96 -11.69
C LEU A 220 17.39 -16.36 -11.60
N ASP A 221 18.52 -16.61 -12.25
CA ASP A 221 19.16 -17.93 -12.26
C ASP A 221 19.71 -18.32 -10.89
N LYS A 222 20.18 -17.33 -10.12
CA LYS A 222 20.74 -17.56 -8.78
C LYS A 222 19.68 -17.75 -7.69
N PHE A 223 18.58 -16.98 -7.75
CA PHE A 223 17.64 -16.87 -6.64
C PHE A 223 16.22 -17.34 -6.92
N CYS A 224 15.83 -17.53 -8.21
CA CYS A 224 14.48 -17.94 -8.56
C CYS A 224 14.43 -19.36 -9.12
N ILE A 225 13.37 -20.09 -8.81
CA ILE A 225 12.99 -21.34 -9.45
C ILE A 225 11.87 -21.01 -10.43
N ARG A 226 12.11 -21.33 -11.72
CA ARG A 226 11.12 -21.10 -12.77
C ARG A 226 10.33 -22.37 -13.04
N GLY A 227 9.03 -22.22 -13.28
CA GLY A 227 8.19 -23.29 -13.79
C GLY A 227 8.63 -23.72 -15.19
N HIS A 228 8.19 -24.89 -15.61
CA HIS A 228 8.42 -25.35 -16.97
C HIS A 228 7.06 -25.53 -17.67
N TYR A 229 6.69 -24.56 -18.48
CA TYR A 229 5.48 -24.56 -19.29
C TYR A 229 5.89 -24.65 -20.76
N PRO A 230 5.61 -25.78 -21.47
CA PRO A 230 6.09 -25.99 -22.85
C PRO A 230 5.62 -24.94 -23.85
N SER A 231 4.49 -24.28 -23.58
CA SER A 231 3.92 -23.22 -24.41
C SER A 231 4.61 -21.86 -24.27
N LEU A 232 5.52 -21.69 -23.30
CA LEU A 232 6.16 -20.43 -23.00
C LEU A 232 7.67 -20.49 -23.28
N ALA A 233 8.20 -19.42 -23.88
CA ALA A 233 9.64 -19.27 -24.04
C ALA A 233 10.36 -19.22 -22.68
N ALA A 234 11.63 -19.59 -22.62
CA ALA A 234 12.42 -19.68 -21.38
C ALA A 234 12.38 -18.39 -20.54
N TYR A 235 12.37 -17.22 -21.18
CA TYR A 235 12.31 -15.91 -20.49
C TYR A 235 10.91 -15.54 -19.98
N GLN A 236 9.86 -16.23 -20.43
CA GLN A 236 8.46 -16.02 -20.04
C GLN A 236 8.00 -16.98 -18.92
N GLN A 237 8.84 -17.96 -18.58
CA GLN A 237 8.51 -18.92 -17.52
C GLN A 237 8.25 -18.20 -16.19
N PRO A 238 7.13 -18.46 -15.52
CA PRO A 238 6.81 -17.84 -14.24
C PRO A 238 7.77 -18.31 -13.14
N ILE A 239 8.01 -17.45 -12.17
CA ILE A 239 8.70 -17.82 -10.92
C ILE A 239 7.69 -18.60 -10.07
N VAL A 240 8.04 -19.82 -9.72
CA VAL A 240 7.20 -20.71 -8.89
C VAL A 240 7.71 -20.81 -7.47
N ASP A 241 9.02 -20.57 -7.24
CA ASP A 241 9.63 -20.62 -5.92
C ASP A 241 10.98 -19.88 -5.93
N TYR A 242 11.65 -19.84 -4.80
CA TYR A 242 12.94 -19.20 -4.60
C TYR A 242 13.97 -20.15 -4.00
N LYS A 243 15.24 -19.92 -4.30
CA LYS A 243 16.39 -20.69 -3.78
C LYS A 243 17.50 -19.76 -3.29
N ASN A 244 18.46 -20.31 -2.56
CA ASN A 244 19.62 -19.56 -2.03
C ASN A 244 19.23 -18.31 -1.21
N ILE A 245 18.15 -18.40 -0.42
CA ILE A 245 17.55 -17.30 0.31
C ILE A 245 18.56 -16.62 1.26
N ASN A 246 19.38 -17.39 1.96
CA ASN A 246 20.40 -16.84 2.86
C ASN A 246 21.40 -15.94 2.10
N GLN A 247 21.86 -16.39 0.92
CA GLN A 247 22.77 -15.59 0.07
C GLN A 247 22.06 -14.34 -0.50
N LEU A 248 20.75 -14.43 -0.72
CA LEU A 248 19.96 -13.26 -1.12
C LEU A 248 19.91 -12.22 -0.02
N PHE A 249 19.67 -12.62 1.23
CA PHE A 249 19.67 -11.71 2.36
C PHE A 249 21.08 -11.16 2.67
N GLU A 250 22.12 -11.94 2.51
CA GLU A 250 23.51 -11.43 2.56
C GLU A 250 23.75 -10.36 1.50
N LEU A 251 23.28 -10.59 0.26
CA LEU A 251 23.34 -9.59 -0.80
C LEU A 251 22.58 -8.32 -0.41
N VAL A 252 21.38 -8.45 0.14
CA VAL A 252 20.55 -7.31 0.61
C VAL A 252 21.30 -6.52 1.69
N HIS A 253 21.90 -7.18 2.68
CA HIS A 253 22.63 -6.54 3.76
C HIS A 253 23.81 -5.70 3.28
N ASN A 254 24.40 -6.02 2.11
CA ASN A 254 25.43 -5.18 1.51
C ASN A 254 24.91 -3.82 1.01
N PHE A 255 23.61 -3.69 0.76
CA PHE A 255 23.01 -2.49 0.18
C PHE A 255 21.95 -1.84 1.09
N ALA A 256 21.44 -2.54 2.08
CA ALA A 256 20.35 -2.07 2.92
C ALA A 256 20.44 -2.64 4.34
N ILE A 257 19.92 -1.91 5.30
CA ILE A 257 19.64 -2.44 6.63
C ILE A 257 18.15 -2.83 6.72
N THR A 258 17.88 -3.98 7.32
CA THR A 258 16.53 -4.45 7.62
C THR A 258 16.35 -4.57 9.12
N ILE A 259 15.37 -3.84 9.67
CA ILE A 259 15.05 -3.88 11.11
C ILE A 259 13.55 -4.05 11.29
N LYS A 260 13.15 -5.05 12.06
CA LYS A 260 11.77 -5.22 12.51
C LYS A 260 11.53 -4.48 13.82
N SER A 261 10.28 -4.08 14.06
CA SER A 261 9.91 -3.30 15.25
C SER A 261 10.21 -4.04 16.55
N ASP A 262 9.95 -5.34 16.59
CA ASP A 262 10.19 -6.22 17.73
C ASP A 262 11.67 -6.35 18.13
N ALA A 263 12.59 -6.07 17.21
CA ALA A 263 14.02 -6.12 17.48
C ALA A 263 14.58 -4.90 18.23
N VAL A 264 13.88 -3.77 18.23
CA VAL A 264 14.42 -2.47 18.74
C VAL A 264 13.45 -1.68 19.62
N VAL A 265 12.18 -2.09 19.70
CA VAL A 265 11.15 -1.44 20.49
C VAL A 265 10.35 -2.50 21.24
N ASP A 266 10.23 -2.33 22.55
CA ASP A 266 9.32 -3.14 23.37
C ASP A 266 7.89 -2.63 23.13
N LEU A 267 7.13 -3.37 22.31
CA LEU A 267 5.75 -3.06 21.99
C LEU A 267 4.82 -4.00 22.76
N PRO A 268 3.62 -3.53 23.16
CA PRO A 268 2.63 -4.37 23.82
C PRO A 268 2.21 -5.56 22.95
N GLU A 269 1.68 -6.59 23.58
CA GLU A 269 1.22 -7.80 22.91
C GLU A 269 0.13 -7.51 21.86
N GLN A 270 0.12 -8.31 20.79
CA GLN A 270 -0.94 -8.34 19.78
C GLN A 270 -1.83 -9.56 19.98
N LEU A 271 -3.13 -9.33 20.18
CA LEU A 271 -4.15 -10.34 20.35
C LEU A 271 -5.06 -10.40 19.13
N PHE A 272 -5.23 -11.57 18.55
CA PHE A 272 -6.06 -11.78 17.37
C PHE A 272 -7.31 -12.57 17.72
N VAL A 273 -8.47 -11.95 17.53
CA VAL A 273 -9.80 -12.54 17.75
C VAL A 273 -10.43 -12.82 16.39
N HIS A 274 -10.64 -14.10 16.09
CA HIS A 274 -11.19 -14.52 14.81
C HIS A 274 -12.71 -14.71 14.89
N HIS A 275 -13.43 -13.95 14.10
CA HIS A 275 -14.87 -14.09 13.88
C HIS A 275 -15.09 -14.88 12.58
N VAL A 276 -15.13 -16.21 12.70
CA VAL A 276 -15.38 -17.10 11.56
C VAL A 276 -16.87 -17.36 11.46
N LEU A 277 -17.48 -16.78 10.43
CA LEU A 277 -18.93 -16.84 10.23
C LEU A 277 -19.28 -18.00 9.29
N PRO A 278 -20.37 -18.75 9.58
CA PRO A 278 -20.79 -19.83 8.73
C PRO A 278 -21.19 -19.31 7.36
N GLN A 279 -20.73 -20.00 6.33
CA GLN A 279 -21.13 -19.70 4.96
C GLN A 279 -22.49 -20.32 4.66
N THR A 280 -23.30 -19.63 3.87
CA THR A 280 -24.48 -20.23 3.28
C THR A 280 -24.06 -21.24 2.20
N LYS A 281 -24.70 -22.42 2.17
CA LYS A 281 -24.41 -23.46 1.17
C LYS A 281 -24.48 -22.92 -0.26
N ASP A 282 -25.30 -21.93 -0.48
CA ASP A 282 -25.57 -21.30 -1.77
C ASP A 282 -24.37 -20.59 -2.38
N ILE A 283 -23.51 -19.96 -1.56
CA ILE A 283 -22.28 -19.32 -2.05
C ILE A 283 -21.26 -20.37 -2.49
N VAL A 284 -21.18 -21.49 -1.77
CA VAL A 284 -20.30 -22.61 -2.14
C VAL A 284 -20.75 -23.23 -3.45
N LEU A 285 -22.06 -23.49 -3.60
CA LEU A 285 -22.63 -24.00 -4.83
C LEU A 285 -22.46 -23.02 -5.99
N PHE A 286 -22.68 -21.73 -5.75
CA PHE A 286 -22.46 -20.70 -6.74
C PHE A 286 -21.01 -20.67 -7.24
N ILE A 287 -20.04 -20.67 -6.34
CA ILE A 287 -18.62 -20.69 -6.70
C ILE A 287 -18.29 -22.01 -7.43
N ALA A 288 -18.75 -23.15 -6.93
CA ALA A 288 -18.48 -24.46 -7.51
C ALA A 288 -19.11 -24.63 -8.90
N GLU A 289 -20.37 -24.24 -9.09
CA GLU A 289 -21.06 -24.31 -10.39
C GLU A 289 -20.44 -23.37 -11.41
N LYS A 290 -20.02 -22.19 -10.96
CA LYS A 290 -19.33 -21.23 -11.81
C LYS A 290 -17.95 -21.74 -12.23
N LEU A 291 -17.25 -22.45 -11.37
CA LEU A 291 -15.98 -23.10 -11.65
C LEU A 291 -16.10 -24.20 -12.70
N LYS A 292 -17.24 -24.95 -12.71
CA LYS A 292 -17.50 -26.00 -13.69
C LYS A 292 -17.85 -25.49 -15.08
N ALA A 293 -18.61 -24.40 -15.16
CA ALA A 293 -19.29 -24.05 -16.42
C ALA A 293 -18.45 -23.23 -17.41
N ASP A 294 -17.59 -22.31 -16.97
CA ASP A 294 -17.13 -21.22 -17.84
C ASP A 294 -15.65 -20.97 -17.89
N PHE A 295 -14.85 -21.55 -17.00
CA PHE A 295 -13.42 -21.32 -17.00
C PHE A 295 -12.72 -21.96 -18.22
N ILE A 296 -13.30 -23.01 -18.75
CA ILE A 296 -12.82 -23.73 -19.95
C ILE A 296 -12.80 -22.83 -21.18
N ASN A 297 -13.77 -21.90 -21.30
CA ASN A 297 -13.97 -21.08 -22.50
C ASN A 297 -13.47 -19.64 -22.40
N LYS A 298 -12.86 -19.21 -21.29
CA LYS A 298 -12.43 -17.82 -21.05
C LYS A 298 -13.53 -16.74 -21.18
N GLU A 299 -14.78 -17.13 -21.38
CA GLU A 299 -15.92 -16.24 -21.49
C GLU A 299 -16.73 -16.24 -20.18
N PHE A 300 -16.22 -15.52 -19.21
CA PHE A 300 -16.86 -15.34 -17.94
C PHE A 300 -17.95 -14.27 -18.06
N LYS A 301 -19.15 -14.64 -18.55
CA LYS A 301 -20.30 -13.73 -18.64
C LYS A 301 -21.36 -14.14 -17.65
N TYR A 302 -21.83 -13.18 -16.90
CA TYR A 302 -22.89 -13.32 -15.92
C TYR A 302 -24.18 -13.99 -16.43
N ARG A 303 -24.44 -13.93 -17.73
CA ARG A 303 -25.53 -14.60 -18.43
C ARG A 303 -25.66 -16.11 -18.15
N HIS A 304 -24.57 -16.76 -17.77
CA HIS A 304 -24.60 -18.20 -17.50
C HIS A 304 -25.17 -18.54 -16.12
N ILE A 305 -25.10 -17.61 -15.17
CA ILE A 305 -25.74 -17.78 -13.87
C ILE A 305 -27.23 -17.69 -14.00
N ASP A 306 -27.74 -16.76 -14.82
CA ASP A 306 -29.17 -16.66 -15.11
C ASP A 306 -29.71 -17.94 -15.76
N LYS A 307 -28.94 -18.58 -16.63
CA LYS A 307 -29.30 -19.89 -17.19
C LYS A 307 -29.31 -21.00 -16.15
N LEU A 308 -28.32 -21.08 -15.27
CA LEU A 308 -28.28 -22.05 -14.19
C LEU A 308 -29.44 -21.88 -13.21
N VAL A 309 -29.77 -20.64 -12.91
CA VAL A 309 -30.86 -20.27 -12.02
C VAL A 309 -32.25 -20.54 -12.67
N THR A 310 -32.40 -20.19 -13.94
CA THR A 310 -33.69 -20.36 -14.67
C THR A 310 -33.93 -21.79 -15.15
N ALA A 311 -32.87 -22.56 -15.41
CA ALA A 311 -33.00 -23.95 -15.85
C ALA A 311 -33.36 -24.96 -14.74
N GLY A 312 -33.43 -24.52 -13.50
CA GLY A 312 -33.73 -25.41 -12.37
C GLY A 312 -32.64 -26.46 -12.09
N GLU A 313 -31.48 -26.31 -12.68
CA GLU A 313 -30.33 -27.25 -12.58
C GLU A 313 -29.75 -27.34 -11.17
N LEU A 314 -30.12 -26.41 -10.29
CA LEU A 314 -29.84 -26.45 -8.86
C LEU A 314 -30.96 -27.17 -8.06
N ASN A 315 -31.49 -28.28 -8.58
CA ASN A 315 -32.43 -29.15 -7.89
C ASN A 315 -33.74 -28.47 -7.40
N GLY A 316 -34.33 -27.60 -8.18
CA GLY A 316 -35.70 -27.11 -7.96
C GLY A 316 -35.92 -26.27 -6.70
N LYS A 317 -34.89 -25.84 -6.00
CA LYS A 317 -34.97 -25.07 -4.76
C LYS A 317 -34.44 -23.65 -4.88
N VAL A 318 -34.77 -22.98 -5.95
CA VAL A 318 -34.35 -21.57 -6.10
C VAL A 318 -35.36 -20.64 -5.43
N ASN A 319 -35.63 -20.84 -4.15
CA ASN A 319 -36.21 -19.82 -3.29
C ASN A 319 -35.16 -19.02 -2.55
N ASN A 320 -33.91 -19.10 -3.00
CA ASN A 320 -32.80 -18.40 -2.39
C ASN A 320 -32.82 -16.93 -2.82
N PRO A 321 -32.90 -15.98 -1.88
CA PRO A 321 -32.86 -14.55 -2.17
C PRO A 321 -31.62 -14.13 -2.95
N PHE A 322 -30.50 -14.83 -2.76
CA PHE A 322 -29.26 -14.62 -3.46
C PHE A 322 -29.40 -14.76 -4.98
N TYR A 323 -29.97 -15.86 -5.46
CA TYR A 323 -30.15 -16.09 -6.89
C TYR A 323 -31.21 -15.16 -7.53
N ARG A 324 -32.26 -14.79 -6.79
CA ARG A 324 -33.24 -13.80 -7.25
C ARG A 324 -32.62 -12.42 -7.49
N ASN A 325 -31.64 -12.03 -6.66
CA ASN A 325 -30.97 -10.76 -6.78
C ASN A 325 -29.89 -10.75 -7.88
N ILE A 326 -29.44 -11.93 -8.32
CA ILE A 326 -28.47 -12.11 -9.39
C ILE A 326 -29.14 -12.11 -10.77
N ALA A 327 -30.42 -12.53 -10.86
CA ALA A 327 -31.14 -12.80 -12.09
C ALA A 327 -31.85 -11.57 -12.72
N TYR A 328 -31.27 -10.38 -12.61
CA TYR A 328 -31.81 -9.20 -13.31
C TYR A 328 -31.17 -9.05 -14.69
N PRO A 329 -32.00 -9.09 -15.79
CA PRO A 329 -31.49 -9.09 -17.16
C PRO A 329 -30.72 -7.83 -17.56
N ASP A 330 -30.98 -6.71 -16.89
CA ASP A 330 -30.44 -5.40 -17.26
C ASP A 330 -29.13 -5.04 -16.54
N ASP A 331 -28.80 -5.72 -15.43
CA ASP A 331 -27.57 -5.50 -14.68
C ASP A 331 -26.46 -6.46 -15.14
N LYS A 332 -25.77 -6.09 -16.20
CA LYS A 332 -24.65 -6.87 -16.75
C LYS A 332 -23.43 -6.81 -15.82
N TRP A 333 -23.41 -7.63 -14.81
CA TRP A 333 -22.23 -7.83 -13.98
C TRP A 333 -21.24 -8.74 -14.72
N ILE A 334 -20.37 -8.14 -15.49
CA ILE A 334 -19.42 -8.85 -16.35
C ILE A 334 -18.15 -9.14 -15.54
N ALA A 335 -17.70 -10.38 -15.58
CA ALA A 335 -16.40 -10.81 -15.08
C ALA A 335 -15.61 -11.44 -16.24
N ASP A 336 -15.15 -10.58 -17.13
CA ASP A 336 -14.47 -10.94 -18.38
C ASP A 336 -12.95 -11.22 -18.20
N THR A 337 -12.41 -10.88 -17.04
CA THR A 337 -11.01 -11.15 -16.68
C THR A 337 -10.89 -11.89 -15.36
N SER A 338 -9.79 -12.64 -15.15
CA SER A 338 -9.49 -13.30 -13.88
C SER A 338 -9.47 -12.32 -12.70
N SER A 339 -9.02 -11.10 -12.92
CA SER A 339 -9.00 -10.06 -11.87
C SER A 339 -10.39 -9.60 -11.50
N THR A 340 -11.25 -9.35 -12.48
CA THR A 340 -12.66 -8.98 -12.24
C THR A 340 -13.41 -10.12 -11.56
N PHE A 341 -13.14 -11.35 -11.98
CA PHE A 341 -13.75 -12.53 -11.36
C PHE A 341 -13.34 -12.68 -9.90
N PHE A 342 -12.05 -12.58 -9.61
CA PHE A 342 -11.55 -12.60 -8.25
C PHE A 342 -12.20 -11.53 -7.37
N MET A 343 -12.27 -10.30 -7.87
CA MET A 343 -12.91 -9.19 -7.15
C MET A 343 -14.40 -9.45 -6.88
N ARG A 344 -15.14 -9.95 -7.87
CA ARG A 344 -16.56 -10.27 -7.71
C ARG A 344 -16.78 -11.42 -6.74
N THR A 345 -15.94 -12.46 -6.76
CA THR A 345 -15.98 -13.56 -5.80
C THR A 345 -15.76 -13.06 -4.37
N ARG A 346 -14.85 -12.12 -4.16
CA ARG A 346 -14.66 -11.47 -2.86
C ARG A 346 -15.91 -10.71 -2.39
N GLN A 347 -16.54 -9.93 -3.26
CA GLN A 347 -17.77 -9.20 -2.93
C GLN A 347 -18.89 -10.16 -2.52
N LEU A 348 -19.05 -11.27 -3.27
CA LEU A 348 -20.02 -12.32 -2.95
C LEU A 348 -19.72 -13.00 -1.60
N SER A 349 -18.43 -13.25 -1.31
CA SER A 349 -18.02 -13.80 -0.01
C SER A 349 -18.38 -12.87 1.16
N ILE A 350 -18.33 -11.56 0.96
CA ILE A 350 -18.70 -10.57 1.98
C ILE A 350 -20.23 -10.50 2.16
N GLY A 351 -20.98 -10.80 1.12
CA GLY A 351 -22.45 -10.90 1.17
C GLY A 351 -23.18 -9.84 0.36
N PHE A 352 -22.53 -9.19 -0.61
CA PHE A 352 -23.17 -8.21 -1.47
C PHE A 352 -22.77 -8.38 -2.93
N GLN A 353 -23.56 -7.76 -3.80
CA GLN A 353 -23.36 -7.66 -5.24
C GLN A 353 -23.65 -6.24 -5.69
N GLY A 354 -22.91 -5.75 -6.67
CA GLY A 354 -23.16 -4.45 -7.30
C GLY A 354 -21.94 -3.54 -7.34
N ASN A 355 -22.16 -2.34 -7.87
CA ASN A 355 -21.19 -1.27 -7.94
C ASN A 355 -21.34 -0.31 -6.74
N GLU A 356 -20.49 0.68 -6.66
CA GLU A 356 -20.41 1.62 -5.53
C GLU A 356 -21.75 2.30 -5.17
N ASN A 357 -22.62 2.54 -6.14
CA ASN A 357 -23.87 3.27 -5.96
C ASN A 357 -25.13 2.37 -5.87
N GLU A 358 -25.03 1.07 -6.19
CA GLU A 358 -26.16 0.17 -6.32
C GLU A 358 -25.86 -1.23 -5.76
N ALA A 359 -25.23 -1.29 -4.60
CA ALA A 359 -24.94 -2.57 -3.97
C ALA A 359 -26.20 -3.19 -3.36
N ARG A 360 -26.41 -4.46 -3.65
CA ARG A 360 -27.50 -5.27 -3.06
C ARG A 360 -26.91 -6.28 -2.10
N TRP A 361 -27.26 -6.15 -0.84
CA TRP A 361 -26.88 -7.09 0.20
C TRP A 361 -27.86 -8.26 0.26
N PHE A 362 -27.33 -9.44 0.19
CA PHE A 362 -28.10 -10.69 0.34
C PHE A 362 -27.70 -11.46 1.61
N ASN A 363 -26.54 -11.15 2.20
CA ASN A 363 -26.09 -11.70 3.47
C ASN A 363 -25.47 -10.59 4.32
N LYS A 364 -26.13 -10.24 5.41
CA LYS A 364 -25.66 -9.23 6.38
C LYS A 364 -25.08 -9.84 7.67
N THR A 365 -24.81 -11.16 7.69
CA THR A 365 -24.32 -11.84 8.91
C THR A 365 -23.05 -11.18 9.46
N ARG A 366 -22.11 -10.81 8.58
CA ARG A 366 -20.87 -10.14 8.98
C ARG A 366 -21.14 -8.74 9.58
N LEU A 367 -22.03 -7.96 8.97
CA LEU A 367 -22.47 -6.66 9.48
C LEU A 367 -23.14 -6.78 10.85
N ASN A 368 -24.04 -7.76 11.00
CA ASN A 368 -24.73 -8.01 12.25
C ASN A 368 -23.77 -8.41 13.38
N GLU A 369 -22.73 -9.19 13.07
CA GLU A 369 -21.72 -9.57 14.06
C GLU A 369 -20.84 -8.38 14.45
N VAL A 370 -20.49 -7.49 13.52
CA VAL A 370 -19.79 -6.22 13.84
C VAL A 370 -20.69 -5.34 14.71
N LYS A 371 -21.97 -5.20 14.36
CA LYS A 371 -22.95 -4.45 15.18
C LYS A 371 -22.98 -4.99 16.59
N ARG A 372 -23.13 -6.32 16.76
CA ARG A 372 -23.13 -7.00 18.06
C ARG A 372 -21.84 -6.74 18.85
N LEU A 373 -20.68 -6.80 18.20
CA LEU A 373 -19.40 -6.50 18.84
C LEU A 373 -19.34 -5.07 19.36
N LEU A 374 -19.78 -4.10 18.57
CA LEU A 374 -19.79 -2.68 18.94
C LEU A 374 -20.83 -2.35 20.04
N GLU A 375 -21.97 -3.04 20.06
CA GLU A 375 -22.99 -2.92 21.10
C GLU A 375 -22.50 -3.46 22.45
N GLN A 376 -21.81 -4.59 22.44
CA GLN A 376 -21.34 -5.25 23.65
C GLN A 376 -20.10 -4.57 24.26
N ASN A 377 -19.33 -3.87 23.44
CA ASN A 377 -18.05 -3.30 23.86
C ASN A 377 -17.95 -1.84 23.43
N GLU A 378 -18.45 -0.96 24.27
CA GLU A 378 -18.38 0.49 24.06
C GLU A 378 -16.95 1.01 24.18
N ASP A 379 -16.14 0.80 23.13
CA ASP A 379 -14.72 1.16 23.13
C ASP A 379 -14.35 2.02 21.91
N ASN A 380 -13.07 2.32 21.74
CA ASN A 380 -12.55 3.05 20.59
C ASN A 380 -11.93 2.08 19.60
N TYR A 381 -12.28 2.20 18.32
CA TYR A 381 -11.87 1.28 17.28
C TYR A 381 -11.28 1.98 16.06
N VAL A 382 -10.35 1.30 15.39
CA VAL A 382 -10.05 1.53 13.97
C VAL A 382 -10.68 0.40 13.17
N LEU A 383 -11.58 0.71 12.25
CA LEU A 383 -12.26 -0.27 11.41
C LEU A 383 -11.80 -0.12 9.96
N PHE A 384 -11.23 -1.19 9.42
CA PHE A 384 -10.78 -1.25 8.04
C PHE A 384 -11.75 -2.02 7.16
N TYR A 385 -11.99 -1.46 5.96
CA TYR A 385 -12.85 -2.03 4.92
C TYR A 385 -12.19 -1.93 3.54
N ASN A 386 -12.66 -2.72 2.55
CA ASN A 386 -12.15 -2.70 1.18
C ASN A 386 -13.07 -1.95 0.20
N PHE A 387 -14.38 -2.14 0.31
CA PHE A 387 -15.34 -1.70 -0.70
C PHE A 387 -16.26 -0.58 -0.19
N THR A 388 -16.67 0.34 -1.08
CA THR A 388 -17.59 1.43 -0.74
C THR A 388 -18.92 0.94 -0.15
N PRO A 389 -19.55 -0.15 -0.63
CA PRO A 389 -20.76 -0.67 0.00
C PRO A 389 -20.57 -1.12 1.45
N GLU A 390 -19.39 -1.64 1.80
CA GLU A 390 -19.07 -1.95 3.20
C GLU A 390 -19.08 -0.69 4.06
N PHE A 391 -18.45 0.39 3.54
CA PHE A 391 -18.40 1.67 4.23
C PHE A 391 -19.78 2.23 4.55
N ILE A 392 -20.71 2.19 3.59
CA ILE A 392 -22.07 2.73 3.76
C ILE A 392 -22.77 2.02 4.92
N GLU A 393 -22.83 0.70 4.90
CA GLU A 393 -23.50 -0.09 5.94
C GLU A 393 -22.81 0.04 7.31
N LEU A 394 -21.47 0.05 7.32
CA LEU A 394 -20.70 0.22 8.55
C LEU A 394 -20.87 1.61 9.15
N TYR A 395 -20.97 2.64 8.31
CA TYR A 395 -21.23 4.00 8.76
C TYR A 395 -22.61 4.10 9.41
N GLU A 396 -23.66 3.56 8.78
CA GLU A 396 -25.02 3.51 9.32
C GLU A 396 -25.07 2.78 10.67
N ILE A 397 -24.41 1.64 10.81
CA ILE A 397 -24.31 0.90 12.07
C ILE A 397 -23.65 1.76 13.16
N CYS A 398 -22.56 2.42 12.86
CA CYS A 398 -21.84 3.25 13.82
C CYS A 398 -22.66 4.47 14.24
N GLU A 399 -23.40 5.07 13.32
CA GLU A 399 -24.31 6.20 13.56
C GLU A 399 -25.48 5.77 14.45
N GLU A 400 -26.14 4.64 14.15
CA GLU A 400 -27.20 4.05 14.96
C GLU A 400 -26.74 3.79 16.42
N LEU A 401 -25.51 3.33 16.59
CA LEU A 401 -24.91 3.05 17.90
C LEU A 401 -24.33 4.28 18.60
N ASN A 402 -24.49 5.48 18.03
CA ASN A 402 -24.00 6.74 18.56
C ASN A 402 -22.46 6.80 18.75
N TYR A 403 -21.70 6.21 17.83
CA TYR A 403 -20.25 6.40 17.78
C TYR A 403 -19.89 7.77 17.22
N LYS A 404 -18.83 8.39 17.76
CA LYS A 404 -18.18 9.54 17.14
C LYS A 404 -17.31 9.03 16.00
N ILE A 405 -17.69 9.33 14.75
CA ILE A 405 -17.14 8.72 13.54
C ILE A 405 -16.15 9.66 12.87
N ASP A 406 -14.92 9.21 12.72
CA ASP A 406 -13.93 9.77 11.81
C ASP A 406 -13.89 8.92 10.53
N VAL A 407 -13.71 9.56 9.38
CA VAL A 407 -13.65 8.88 8.08
C VAL A 407 -12.31 9.15 7.41
N PHE A 408 -11.63 8.06 7.03
CA PHE A 408 -10.36 8.15 6.34
C PHE A 408 -10.34 7.27 5.08
N ASN A 409 -10.66 7.88 3.94
CA ASN A 409 -10.70 7.22 2.63
C ASN A 409 -10.09 8.08 1.53
N GLY A 410 -10.27 7.70 0.26
CA GLY A 410 -9.74 8.44 -0.89
C GLY A 410 -10.26 9.87 -1.01
N ASN A 411 -11.47 10.14 -0.55
CA ASN A 411 -12.17 11.41 -0.69
C ASN A 411 -12.18 12.24 0.61
N ILE A 412 -12.32 11.59 1.76
CA ILE A 412 -12.45 12.21 3.08
C ILE A 412 -11.26 11.79 3.94
N LYS A 413 -10.63 12.75 4.58
CA LYS A 413 -9.52 12.54 5.53
C LYS A 413 -9.80 13.36 6.79
N SER A 414 -10.81 12.96 7.54
CA SER A 414 -11.19 13.60 8.79
C SER A 414 -10.75 12.76 9.96
N LEU A 415 -10.05 13.36 10.91
CA LEU A 415 -9.64 12.77 12.18
C LEU A 415 -10.04 13.71 13.34
N TYR A 416 -11.15 14.40 13.20
CA TYR A 416 -11.61 15.42 14.15
C TYR A 416 -11.78 14.84 15.57
N TYR A 417 -12.46 13.73 15.70
CA TYR A 417 -12.72 13.10 17.00
C TYR A 417 -11.48 12.39 17.56
N TYR A 418 -10.60 11.89 16.71
CA TYR A 418 -9.31 11.35 17.13
C TYR A 418 -8.39 12.45 17.68
N ASP A 419 -8.35 13.60 17.01
CA ASP A 419 -7.57 14.76 17.45
C ASP A 419 -8.15 15.37 18.75
N GLU A 420 -9.47 15.42 18.89
CA GLU A 420 -10.14 15.79 20.14
C GLU A 420 -9.72 14.83 21.28
N TYR A 421 -9.78 13.52 21.03
CA TYR A 421 -9.40 12.50 22.01
C TYR A 421 -7.93 12.60 22.41
N SER A 422 -7.05 12.97 21.51
CA SER A 422 -5.62 13.13 21.79
C SER A 422 -5.32 14.18 22.84
N LYS A 423 -6.17 15.20 22.97
CA LYS A 423 -6.02 16.33 23.89
C LYS A 423 -6.60 16.06 25.27
N LEU A 424 -7.33 14.96 25.47
CA LEU A 424 -7.92 14.59 26.74
C LEU A 424 -6.85 14.09 27.73
N SER A 425 -7.06 14.36 29.02
CA SER A 425 -6.28 13.74 30.11
C SER A 425 -6.54 12.22 30.17
N GLU A 426 -5.65 11.46 30.79
CA GLU A 426 -5.80 10.00 30.88
C GLU A 426 -7.11 9.60 31.57
N GLY A 427 -7.51 10.31 32.65
CA GLY A 427 -8.80 10.07 33.32
C GLY A 427 -10.01 10.36 32.44
N GLN A 428 -9.95 11.41 31.61
CA GLN A 428 -11.00 11.73 30.65
C GLN A 428 -11.07 10.69 29.50
N LYS A 429 -9.96 10.12 29.09
CA LYS A 429 -9.91 9.07 28.05
C LYS A 429 -10.62 7.79 28.48
N LEU A 430 -10.56 7.45 29.77
CA LEU A 430 -11.23 6.26 30.30
C LEU A 430 -12.75 6.30 30.15
N VAL A 431 -13.36 7.49 30.25
CA VAL A 431 -14.83 7.68 30.21
C VAL A 431 -15.31 8.16 28.82
N ASN A 432 -14.43 8.68 27.97
CA ASN A 432 -14.76 9.17 26.61
C ASN A 432 -14.49 8.10 25.56
N LYS A 433 -15.25 7.03 25.58
CA LYS A 433 -15.23 5.94 24.62
C LYS A 433 -16.26 6.15 23.48
N LYS A 434 -16.56 5.12 22.70
CA LYS A 434 -17.45 5.18 21.52
C LYS A 434 -16.94 6.09 20.42
N ARG A 435 -15.68 5.91 20.04
CA ARG A 435 -15.08 6.59 18.89
C ARG A 435 -14.61 5.56 17.87
N ILE A 436 -14.80 5.85 16.61
CA ILE A 436 -14.38 4.93 15.54
C ILE A 436 -13.77 5.68 14.38
N ILE A 437 -12.66 5.15 13.85
CA ILE A 437 -12.10 5.57 12.57
C ILE A 437 -12.51 4.54 11.53
N LEU A 438 -13.38 4.91 10.60
CA LEU A 438 -13.71 4.10 9.43
C LEU A 438 -12.70 4.37 8.33
N SER A 439 -11.90 3.40 7.99
CA SER A 439 -10.81 3.58 7.03
C SER A 439 -10.81 2.55 5.90
N ASN A 440 -10.70 3.04 4.67
CA ASN A 440 -10.37 2.16 3.55
C ASN A 440 -8.91 1.68 3.68
N PHE A 441 -8.65 0.40 3.41
CA PHE A 441 -7.31 -0.18 3.53
C PHE A 441 -6.25 0.59 2.73
N VAL A 442 -6.54 0.96 1.49
CA VAL A 442 -5.56 1.64 0.62
C VAL A 442 -5.18 3.01 1.17
N SER A 443 -6.16 3.77 1.66
CA SER A 443 -5.92 5.12 2.20
C SER A 443 -5.36 5.08 3.63
N GLY A 444 -5.92 4.22 4.48
CA GLY A 444 -5.56 4.16 5.90
C GLY A 444 -4.27 3.41 6.17
N SER A 445 -3.83 2.53 5.28
CA SER A 445 -2.55 1.84 5.43
C SER A 445 -1.34 2.75 5.21
N THR A 446 -1.53 4.01 4.82
CA THR A 446 -0.44 4.94 4.52
C THR A 446 -0.41 6.16 5.44
N GLY A 447 0.74 6.42 6.08
CA GLY A 447 1.09 7.71 6.67
C GLY A 447 0.56 8.03 8.09
N ASN A 448 -0.53 7.44 8.55
CA ASN A 448 -1.21 7.88 9.77
C ASN A 448 -0.77 7.15 11.06
N ASN A 449 -0.95 7.80 12.20
CA ASN A 449 -0.61 7.33 13.52
C ASN A 449 -1.87 7.24 14.37
N TRP A 450 -2.38 6.02 14.61
CA TRP A 450 -3.62 5.80 15.36
C TRP A 450 -3.41 5.00 16.66
N GLN A 451 -2.21 5.05 17.22
CA GLN A 451 -1.82 4.31 18.43
C GLN A 451 -2.51 4.79 19.75
N LEU A 452 -3.33 5.83 19.69
CA LEU A 452 -4.19 6.19 20.82
C LEU A 452 -5.34 5.21 20.99
N TYR A 453 -5.72 4.50 19.92
CA TYR A 453 -6.64 3.39 20.00
C TYR A 453 -5.85 2.09 19.98
N ASN A 454 -6.36 1.08 20.66
CA ASN A 454 -5.71 -0.23 20.76
C ASN A 454 -6.58 -1.38 20.25
N LYS A 455 -7.73 -1.08 19.67
CA LYS A 455 -8.64 -2.08 19.09
C LYS A 455 -8.84 -1.80 17.60
N CYS A 456 -8.75 -2.86 16.82
CA CYS A 456 -8.88 -2.80 15.38
C CYS A 456 -9.87 -3.86 14.87
N ILE A 457 -10.72 -3.47 13.93
CA ILE A 457 -11.63 -4.37 13.24
C ILE A 457 -11.20 -4.47 11.78
N ILE A 458 -10.90 -5.67 11.32
CA ILE A 458 -10.65 -6.03 9.93
C ILE A 458 -11.94 -6.65 9.39
N PHE A 459 -12.77 -5.82 8.73
CA PHE A 459 -14.09 -6.23 8.27
C PHE A 459 -14.03 -7.24 7.11
N SER A 460 -13.15 -7.01 6.16
CA SER A 460 -12.89 -7.90 5.03
C SER A 460 -11.38 -8.02 4.77
N LEU A 461 -10.92 -9.17 4.29
CA LEU A 461 -9.50 -9.43 4.14
C LEU A 461 -8.88 -8.58 3.00
N PRO A 462 -7.77 -7.89 3.22
CA PRO A 462 -7.06 -7.11 2.21
C PRO A 462 -5.91 -7.91 1.56
N THR A 463 -5.06 -7.23 0.79
CA THR A 463 -3.75 -7.75 0.39
C THR A 463 -2.78 -7.77 1.57
N PHE A 464 -1.74 -8.62 1.53
CA PHE A 464 -0.77 -8.74 2.62
C PHE A 464 -0.12 -7.40 2.99
N ASN A 465 0.32 -6.64 2.00
CA ASN A 465 0.98 -5.37 2.25
C ASN A 465 0.08 -4.37 2.99
N THR A 466 -1.18 -4.25 2.57
CA THR A 466 -2.14 -3.36 3.24
C THR A 466 -2.58 -3.90 4.60
N TYR A 467 -2.61 -5.23 4.77
CA TYR A 467 -2.88 -5.89 6.05
C TYR A 467 -1.78 -5.58 7.09
N ASP A 468 -0.53 -5.87 6.75
CA ASP A 468 0.63 -5.61 7.63
C ASP A 468 0.72 -4.11 8.00
N GLN A 469 0.50 -3.24 7.02
CA GLN A 469 0.46 -1.81 7.26
C GLN A 469 -0.69 -1.38 8.17
N ALA A 470 -1.88 -1.96 8.01
CA ALA A 470 -3.04 -1.65 8.85
C ALA A 470 -2.82 -2.07 10.32
N LEU A 471 -2.26 -3.26 10.57
CA LEU A 471 -1.91 -3.70 11.93
C LEU A 471 -0.97 -2.69 12.61
N LYS A 472 0.01 -2.19 11.89
CA LYS A 472 1.00 -1.23 12.38
C LYS A 472 0.48 0.21 12.53
N ARG A 473 -0.82 0.48 12.31
CA ARG A 473 -1.42 1.79 12.61
C ARG A 473 -1.66 1.99 14.10
N ILE A 474 -2.02 0.95 14.80
CA ILE A 474 -2.26 0.97 16.26
C ILE A 474 -1.09 0.36 17.03
N HIS A 475 -0.41 -0.66 16.49
CA HIS A 475 0.75 -1.33 17.10
C HIS A 475 2.05 -0.69 16.65
N ARG A 476 2.47 0.33 17.36
CA ARG A 476 3.66 1.12 17.01
C ARG A 476 4.19 1.87 18.22
N LEU A 477 5.35 2.51 18.06
CA LEU A 477 5.98 3.31 19.13
C LEU A 477 4.99 4.30 19.72
N GLY A 478 4.85 4.26 21.06
CA GLY A 478 3.91 5.07 21.83
C GLY A 478 2.61 4.34 22.20
N GLN A 479 2.37 3.12 21.68
CA GLN A 479 1.30 2.26 22.17
C GLN A 479 1.65 1.72 23.56
N LYS A 480 0.72 1.84 24.50
CA LYS A 480 0.90 1.42 25.91
C LYS A 480 0.07 0.18 26.28
N ASN A 481 -0.94 -0.14 25.46
CA ASN A 481 -1.89 -1.20 25.75
C ASN A 481 -1.78 -2.32 24.71
N SER A 482 -2.09 -3.55 25.11
CA SER A 482 -2.20 -4.67 24.18
C SER A 482 -3.16 -4.34 23.06
N CYS A 483 -2.74 -4.63 21.83
CA CYS A 483 -3.54 -4.36 20.63
C CYS A 483 -4.44 -5.54 20.32
N ILE A 484 -5.75 -5.31 20.20
CA ILE A 484 -6.73 -6.35 19.91
C ILE A 484 -7.22 -6.19 18.48
N TYR A 485 -7.08 -7.24 17.67
CA TYR A 485 -7.52 -7.27 16.28
C TYR A 485 -8.67 -8.24 16.10
N HIS A 486 -9.84 -7.74 15.80
CA HIS A 486 -11.03 -8.51 15.45
C HIS A 486 -11.02 -8.76 13.94
N ILE A 487 -10.80 -10.00 13.51
CA ILE A 487 -10.71 -10.38 12.10
C ILE A 487 -11.97 -11.12 11.70
N PHE A 488 -12.73 -10.51 10.79
CA PHE A 488 -13.98 -11.06 10.27
C PHE A 488 -13.73 -11.79 8.95
N ARG A 489 -14.16 -13.04 8.88
CA ARG A 489 -14.12 -13.84 7.66
C ARG A 489 -15.28 -14.83 7.64
N GLN A 490 -15.69 -15.24 6.49
CA GLN A 490 -16.61 -16.37 6.34
C GLN A 490 -15.81 -17.67 6.15
N ASP A 491 -16.37 -18.78 6.60
CA ASP A 491 -15.82 -20.11 6.37
C ASP A 491 -16.13 -20.55 4.92
N ASN A 492 -15.45 -19.91 3.99
CA ASN A 492 -15.55 -20.21 2.57
C ASN A 492 -14.15 -20.31 1.94
N TYR A 493 -14.14 -20.86 0.72
CA TYR A 493 -12.90 -21.10 0.01
C TYR A 493 -12.03 -19.83 -0.15
N ILE A 494 -12.62 -18.72 -0.60
CA ILE A 494 -11.85 -17.50 -0.91
C ILE A 494 -11.29 -16.83 0.34
N ASP A 495 -12.10 -16.68 1.41
CA ASP A 495 -11.64 -16.08 2.65
C ASP A 495 -10.59 -16.95 3.33
N ASN A 496 -10.74 -18.30 3.29
CA ASN A 496 -9.77 -19.22 3.85
C ASN A 496 -8.43 -19.15 3.10
N LYS A 497 -8.43 -19.16 1.77
CA LYS A 497 -7.21 -19.03 0.95
C LYS A 497 -6.53 -17.68 1.12
N MET A 498 -7.30 -16.60 1.17
CA MET A 498 -6.76 -15.28 1.46
C MET A 498 -6.12 -15.23 2.85
N TRP A 499 -6.78 -15.81 3.85
CA TRP A 499 -6.27 -15.86 5.21
C TRP A 499 -4.97 -16.68 5.32
N GLU A 500 -4.94 -17.87 4.73
CA GLU A 500 -3.73 -18.71 4.66
C GLU A 500 -2.55 -17.97 4.01
N ALA A 501 -2.81 -17.25 2.94
CA ALA A 501 -1.78 -16.44 2.26
C ALA A 501 -1.27 -15.32 3.16
N LEU A 502 -2.19 -14.57 3.82
CA LEU A 502 -1.82 -13.51 4.75
C LEU A 502 -0.93 -14.03 5.90
N GLN A 503 -1.23 -15.20 6.46
CA GLN A 503 -0.40 -15.81 7.51
C GLN A 503 1.00 -16.18 7.02
N LYS A 504 1.15 -16.51 5.75
CA LYS A 504 2.45 -16.82 5.12
C LYS A 504 3.20 -15.58 4.62
N GLY A 505 2.65 -14.38 4.83
CA GLY A 505 3.23 -13.14 4.32
C GLY A 505 3.11 -12.98 2.79
N LEU A 506 2.08 -13.56 2.20
CA LEU A 506 1.85 -13.61 0.76
C LEU A 506 0.52 -12.96 0.39
N ASP A 507 0.42 -12.52 -0.86
CA ASP A 507 -0.84 -12.06 -1.47
C ASP A 507 -1.53 -13.22 -2.18
N TYR A 508 -2.80 -13.47 -1.83
CA TYR A 508 -3.68 -14.29 -2.64
C TYR A 508 -4.31 -13.40 -3.71
N ASN A 509 -3.89 -13.58 -4.94
CA ASN A 509 -4.27 -12.73 -6.07
C ASN A 509 -5.05 -13.51 -7.14
N SER A 510 -5.53 -12.81 -8.16
CA SER A 510 -6.31 -13.40 -9.24
C SER A 510 -5.58 -14.55 -9.98
N LYS A 511 -4.26 -14.52 -10.05
CA LYS A 511 -3.48 -15.57 -10.70
C LYS A 511 -3.40 -16.85 -9.86
N LEU A 512 -3.21 -16.72 -8.55
CA LEU A 512 -3.27 -17.86 -7.63
C LEU A 512 -4.67 -18.45 -7.58
N PHE A 513 -5.67 -17.58 -7.56
CA PHE A 513 -7.07 -17.98 -7.66
C PHE A 513 -7.34 -18.76 -8.96
N GLU A 514 -6.86 -18.29 -10.10
CA GLU A 514 -6.96 -18.98 -11.39
C GLU A 514 -6.26 -20.35 -11.37
N ASN A 515 -5.09 -20.46 -10.78
CA ASN A 515 -4.36 -21.72 -10.65
C ASN A 515 -5.14 -22.73 -9.77
N ASP A 516 -5.63 -22.28 -8.64
CA ASP A 516 -6.42 -23.12 -7.73
C ASP A 516 -7.71 -23.62 -8.42
N LEU A 517 -8.36 -22.78 -9.26
CA LEU A 517 -9.53 -23.18 -10.04
C LEU A 517 -9.19 -24.28 -11.06
N ASN A 518 -8.04 -24.16 -11.73
CA ASN A 518 -7.58 -25.18 -12.69
C ASN A 518 -7.25 -26.51 -12.01
N GLU A 519 -6.75 -26.49 -10.77
CA GLU A 519 -6.52 -27.70 -9.98
C GLU A 519 -7.85 -28.34 -9.55
N PHE A 520 -8.83 -27.56 -9.14
CA PHE A 520 -10.16 -28.04 -8.82
C PHE A 520 -10.81 -28.78 -10.00
N GLN A 521 -10.71 -28.24 -11.21
CA GLN A 521 -11.23 -28.90 -12.41
C GLN A 521 -10.60 -30.28 -12.64
N LYS A 522 -9.28 -30.40 -12.51
CA LYS A 522 -8.57 -31.69 -12.67
C LYS A 522 -8.94 -32.74 -11.65
N THR A 523 -9.45 -32.34 -10.49
CA THR A 523 -9.84 -33.27 -9.42
C THR A 523 -11.26 -33.79 -9.62
N TYR A 524 -12.06 -33.12 -10.45
CA TYR A 524 -13.45 -33.50 -10.75
C TYR A 524 -13.65 -34.08 -12.15
N GLU A 525 -12.62 -34.09 -13.02
CA GLU A 525 -12.54 -34.89 -14.25
C GLU A 525 -12.02 -36.31 -13.93
#